data_2d7ce2fc73d96f5b0dda5b2731319dc2
#
_entry.id   2d7ce2fc73d96f5b0dda5b2731319dc2
#
_cell.length_a   1.000
_cell.length_b   1.000
_cell.length_c   1.000
_cell.angle_alpha   90.00
_cell.angle_beta   90.00
_cell.angle_gamma   90.00
#
_symmetry.space_group_name_H-M   'P 1'
#
loop_
_entity.id
_entity.type
_entity.pdbx_description
1 polymer ?
#
loop_
_entity_poly.entity_id
_entity_poly.type
_entity_poly.pdbx_seq_one_letter_code
_entity_poly.pdbx_strand_id
1 'polypeptide(L)'
;ARPGPPVAPVPEPLRGYLGKPISELGWMPVMAGMREYQLPEFAGRAGVRLLAIEPGRRMPRHTHEGLELTLVLQGSFADASGDYAKGDVATADASVDHQPQAGGREVCLCLAIEDAPLKLTGFNGMVINAAATVRKLVGR
;
A
#
# COMPACT_ATOMS: atom_id res chain seq x y z
N ALA A 1 21.64 -0.01 -8.61
CA ALA A 1 21.43 -0.76 -7.37
C ALA A 1 19.97 -0.57 -6.94
N ARG A 2 19.26 -1.65 -6.65
CA ARG A 2 17.91 -1.53 -6.05
C ARG A 2 18.08 -0.91 -4.67
N PRO A 3 17.29 0.12 -4.30
CA PRO A 3 17.31 0.61 -2.94
C PRO A 3 17.04 -0.57 -1.99
N GLY A 4 17.81 -0.65 -0.94
CA GLY A 4 17.63 -1.66 0.10
C GLY A 4 16.24 -1.54 0.75
N PRO A 5 15.82 -2.54 1.52
CA PRO A 5 14.58 -2.45 2.26
C PRO A 5 14.59 -1.22 3.19
N PRO A 6 13.43 -0.63 3.45
CA PRO A 6 13.35 0.54 4.33
C PRO A 6 13.95 0.23 5.71
N VAL A 7 14.73 1.15 6.24
CA VAL A 7 15.46 1.00 7.53
C VAL A 7 14.80 1.86 8.62
N ALA A 8 13.55 2.25 8.43
CA ALA A 8 12.86 3.10 9.40
C ALA A 8 12.65 2.37 10.73
N PRO A 9 12.81 3.08 11.86
CA PRO A 9 12.38 2.55 13.13
C PRO A 9 10.86 2.35 13.11
N VAL A 10 10.43 1.12 13.29
CA VAL A 10 9.01 0.76 13.37
C VAL A 10 8.48 1.11 14.76
N PRO A 11 7.30 1.74 14.87
CA PRO A 11 6.65 2.00 16.16
C PRO A 11 6.52 0.73 17.01
N GLU A 12 6.72 0.86 18.32
CA GLU A 12 6.72 -0.28 19.24
C GLU A 12 5.51 -1.21 19.12
N PRO A 13 4.26 -0.70 19.04
CA PRO A 13 3.10 -1.58 18.89
C PRO A 13 3.15 -2.42 17.61
N LEU A 14 3.65 -1.86 16.51
CA LEU A 14 3.72 -2.57 15.24
C LEU A 14 4.83 -3.64 15.25
N ARG A 15 5.92 -3.41 15.97
CA ARG A 15 7.01 -4.40 16.09
C ARG A 15 6.53 -5.73 16.65
N GLY A 16 5.61 -5.71 17.62
CA GLY A 16 5.00 -6.90 18.17
C GLY A 16 4.27 -7.75 17.13
N TYR A 17 3.58 -7.12 16.21
CA TYR A 17 2.88 -7.81 15.12
C TYR A 17 3.82 -8.33 14.03
N LEU A 18 4.93 -7.68 13.78
CA LEU A 18 5.87 -8.10 12.74
C LEU A 18 6.73 -9.29 13.17
N GLY A 19 7.10 -9.37 14.43
CA GLY A 19 7.90 -10.44 15.03
C GLY A 19 9.35 -10.53 14.56
N LYS A 20 9.76 -9.69 13.60
CA LYS A 20 11.11 -9.62 13.04
C LYS A 20 11.36 -8.26 12.37
N PRO A 21 12.64 -7.91 12.10
CA PRO A 21 12.98 -6.67 11.43
C PRO A 21 12.32 -6.54 10.06
N ILE A 22 12.00 -5.29 9.67
CA ILE A 22 11.40 -4.99 8.35
C ILE A 22 12.23 -5.57 7.19
N SER A 23 13.56 -5.56 7.30
CA SER A 23 14.47 -6.10 6.30
C SER A 23 14.35 -7.60 6.09
N GLU A 24 13.79 -8.32 7.06
CA GLU A 24 13.64 -9.79 7.03
C GLU A 24 12.21 -10.25 6.73
N LEU A 25 11.30 -9.30 6.46
CA LEU A 25 9.93 -9.62 6.09
C LEU A 25 9.88 -10.24 4.68
N GLY A 26 8.91 -11.12 4.48
CA GLY A 26 8.66 -11.74 3.17
C GLY A 26 7.94 -10.78 2.22
N TRP A 27 8.61 -9.73 1.78
CA TRP A 27 8.07 -8.75 0.85
C TRP A 27 7.68 -9.37 -0.49
N MET A 28 6.46 -9.11 -0.93
CA MET A 28 5.94 -9.55 -2.23
C MET A 28 5.92 -8.38 -3.22
N PRO A 29 6.40 -8.57 -4.46
CA PRO A 29 6.29 -7.55 -5.48
C PRO A 29 4.82 -7.35 -5.89
N VAL A 30 4.37 -6.10 -5.95
CA VAL A 30 3.04 -5.72 -6.45
C VAL A 30 3.16 -5.26 -7.90
N MET A 31 4.11 -4.39 -8.15
CA MET A 31 4.47 -3.85 -9.46
C MET A 31 5.90 -3.31 -9.40
N ALA A 32 6.41 -2.82 -10.55
CA ALA A 32 7.74 -2.23 -10.59
C ALA A 32 7.87 -1.08 -9.58
N GLY A 33 8.83 -1.19 -8.65
CA GLY A 33 9.09 -0.18 -7.63
C GLY A 33 8.10 -0.17 -6.46
N MET A 34 7.27 -1.21 -6.32
CA MET A 34 6.33 -1.32 -5.22
C MET A 34 6.27 -2.76 -4.69
N ARG A 35 6.34 -2.90 -3.38
CA ARG A 35 6.26 -4.17 -2.66
C ARG A 35 5.28 -4.05 -1.51
N GLU A 36 4.69 -5.15 -1.13
CA GLU A 36 3.82 -5.25 0.05
C GLU A 36 4.24 -6.40 0.97
N TYR A 37 3.88 -6.26 2.22
CA TYR A 37 3.89 -7.34 3.20
C TYR A 37 2.55 -7.34 3.92
N GLN A 38 1.78 -8.41 3.74
CA GLN A 38 0.52 -8.61 4.44
C GLN A 38 0.79 -9.13 5.85
N LEU A 39 0.19 -8.50 6.86
CA LEU A 39 0.33 -8.96 8.24
C LEU A 39 -0.53 -10.22 8.44
N PRO A 40 0.08 -11.40 8.69
CA PRO A 40 -0.65 -12.66 8.72
C PRO A 40 -1.74 -12.73 9.79
N GLU A 41 -1.56 -12.02 10.89
CA GLU A 41 -2.49 -11.98 12.03
C GLU A 41 -3.86 -11.42 11.65
N PHE A 42 -3.93 -10.62 10.60
CA PHE A 42 -5.16 -10.01 10.10
C PHE A 42 -5.70 -10.69 8.84
N ALA A 43 -5.12 -11.80 8.42
CA ALA A 43 -5.58 -12.54 7.25
C ALA A 43 -7.06 -12.94 7.39
N GLY A 44 -7.87 -12.69 6.35
CA GLY A 44 -9.30 -12.97 6.33
C GLY A 44 -10.18 -11.91 7.01
N ARG A 45 -9.59 -10.81 7.47
CA ARG A 45 -10.28 -9.62 8.00
C ARG A 45 -10.04 -8.44 7.05
N ALA A 46 -10.05 -7.21 7.61
CA ALA A 46 -9.56 -6.04 6.91
C ALA A 46 -8.14 -6.28 6.37
N GLY A 47 -7.83 -5.71 5.22
CA GLY A 47 -6.48 -5.75 4.69
C GLY A 47 -5.55 -4.91 5.56
N VAL A 48 -4.59 -5.55 6.24
CA VAL A 48 -3.55 -4.86 7.00
C VAL A 48 -2.20 -5.20 6.41
N ARG A 49 -1.53 -4.22 5.83
CA ARG A 49 -0.29 -4.43 5.11
C ARG A 49 0.70 -3.27 5.23
N LEU A 50 1.97 -3.59 5.11
CA LEU A 50 3.00 -2.61 4.83
C LEU A 50 3.15 -2.46 3.31
N LEU A 51 3.32 -1.22 2.87
CA LEU A 51 3.64 -0.86 1.49
C LEU A 51 5.00 -0.18 1.47
N ALA A 52 5.89 -0.62 0.58
CA ALA A 52 7.17 0.01 0.32
C ALA A 52 7.21 0.46 -1.14
N ILE A 53 7.24 1.76 -1.36
CA ILE A 53 7.16 2.40 -2.67
C ILE A 53 8.45 3.15 -2.93
N GLU A 54 9.13 2.84 -4.03
CA GLU A 54 10.38 3.50 -4.43
C GLU A 54 10.15 4.99 -4.69
N PRO A 55 11.20 5.83 -4.48
CA PRO A 55 11.10 7.26 -4.70
C PRO A 55 10.53 7.63 -6.07
N GLY A 56 9.60 8.57 -6.09
CA GLY A 56 8.98 9.09 -7.29
C GLY A 56 7.97 8.17 -7.99
N ARG A 57 7.77 6.96 -7.50
CA ARG A 57 6.80 6.02 -8.09
C ARG A 57 5.37 6.45 -7.82
N ARG A 58 4.54 6.29 -8.84
CA ARG A 58 3.09 6.45 -8.74
C ARG A 58 2.44 5.10 -8.54
N MET A 59 1.46 5.05 -7.64
CA MET A 59 0.53 3.94 -7.58
C MET A 59 -0.43 4.00 -8.77
N PRO A 60 -1.00 2.87 -9.21
CA PRO A 60 -2.10 2.89 -10.16
C PRO A 60 -3.26 3.74 -9.62
N ARG A 61 -3.96 4.43 -10.51
CA ARG A 61 -5.16 5.17 -10.13
C ARG A 61 -6.22 4.21 -9.59
N HIS A 62 -6.81 4.52 -8.44
CA HIS A 62 -7.74 3.64 -7.78
C HIS A 62 -8.74 4.40 -6.89
N THR A 63 -9.82 3.74 -6.57
CA THR A 63 -10.77 4.12 -5.54
C THR A 63 -10.91 2.99 -4.52
N HIS A 64 -11.71 3.21 -3.50
CA HIS A 64 -11.91 2.27 -2.39
C HIS A 64 -13.38 1.87 -2.31
N GLU A 65 -13.65 0.60 -2.03
CA GLU A 65 -15.02 0.12 -1.76
C GLU A 65 -15.42 0.37 -0.29
N GLY A 66 -14.45 0.62 0.58
CA GLY A 66 -14.63 0.94 1.99
C GLY A 66 -13.69 2.05 2.44
N LEU A 67 -13.34 2.03 3.71
CA LEU A 67 -12.42 2.97 4.33
C LEU A 67 -10.99 2.44 4.26
N GLU A 68 -10.06 3.31 3.88
CA GLU A 68 -8.62 3.10 4.03
C GLU A 68 -8.02 4.12 4.98
N LEU A 69 -7.15 3.65 5.86
CA LEU A 69 -6.25 4.46 6.67
C LEU A 69 -4.81 4.14 6.27
N THR A 70 -4.03 5.17 5.98
CA THR A 70 -2.62 5.03 5.60
C THR A 70 -1.74 5.86 6.51
N LEU A 71 -0.96 5.20 7.38
CA LEU A 71 0.04 5.84 8.23
C LEU A 71 1.40 5.82 7.52
N VAL A 72 2.01 6.99 7.34
CA VAL A 72 3.36 7.11 6.79
C VAL A 72 4.39 6.83 7.89
N LEU A 73 5.17 5.77 7.71
CA LEU A 73 6.24 5.36 8.64
C LEU A 73 7.60 5.93 8.25
N GLN A 74 7.83 6.13 6.94
CA GLN A 74 9.05 6.70 6.38
C GLN A 74 8.75 7.35 5.04
N GLY A 75 9.52 8.39 4.70
CA GLY A 75 9.35 9.11 3.43
C GLY A 75 8.06 9.92 3.40
N SER A 76 7.49 10.01 2.22
CA SER A 76 6.28 10.80 1.98
C SER A 76 5.55 10.31 0.73
N PHE A 77 4.29 10.67 0.62
CA PHE A 77 3.55 10.62 -0.64
C PHE A 77 2.61 11.82 -0.77
N ALA A 78 2.19 12.08 -1.99
CA ALA A 78 1.21 13.11 -2.31
C ALA A 78 0.15 12.59 -3.27
N ASP A 79 -1.05 13.13 -3.15
CA ASP A 79 -2.15 12.96 -4.10
C ASP A 79 -2.98 14.24 -4.21
N ALA A 80 -4.13 14.19 -4.87
CA ALA A 80 -5.00 15.34 -5.03
C ALA A 80 -5.57 15.88 -3.69
N SER A 81 -5.56 15.07 -2.63
CA SER A 81 -6.06 15.45 -1.30
C SER A 81 -5.01 16.17 -0.45
N GLY A 82 -3.72 15.98 -0.74
CA GLY A 82 -2.64 16.63 -0.01
C GLY A 82 -1.31 15.91 -0.04
N ASP A 83 -0.40 16.42 0.76
CA ASP A 83 0.94 15.89 0.99
C ASP A 83 1.00 15.25 2.38
N TYR A 84 1.53 14.03 2.45
CA TYR A 84 1.61 13.25 3.68
C TYR A 84 3.06 12.83 3.92
N ALA A 85 3.57 13.14 5.09
CA ALA A 85 4.93 12.82 5.54
C ALA A 85 4.90 11.89 6.75
N LYS A 86 6.07 11.44 7.20
CA LYS A 86 6.21 10.55 8.35
C LYS A 86 5.39 11.04 9.55
N GLY A 87 4.54 10.15 10.06
CA GLY A 87 3.64 10.41 11.19
C GLY A 87 2.24 10.86 10.79
N ASP A 88 2.03 11.23 9.52
CA ASP A 88 0.71 11.61 9.03
C ASP A 88 -0.15 10.38 8.73
N VAL A 89 -1.46 10.55 8.90
CA VAL A 89 -2.47 9.56 8.51
C VAL A 89 -3.34 10.14 7.42
N ALA A 90 -3.35 9.49 6.26
CA ALA A 90 -4.31 9.76 5.20
C ALA A 90 -5.54 8.85 5.36
N THR A 91 -6.71 9.39 5.05
CA THR A 91 -7.95 8.62 5.00
C THR A 91 -8.54 8.70 3.60
N ALA A 92 -9.04 7.58 3.09
CA ALA A 92 -9.74 7.51 1.82
C ALA A 92 -10.95 6.58 1.91
N ASP A 93 -12.00 6.91 1.17
CA ASP A 93 -13.22 6.12 1.07
C ASP A 93 -13.69 6.02 -0.39
N ALA A 94 -14.90 5.53 -0.62
CA ALA A 94 -15.46 5.36 -1.97
C ALA A 94 -15.63 6.68 -2.75
N SER A 95 -15.58 7.83 -2.09
CA SER A 95 -15.64 9.14 -2.74
C SER A 95 -14.30 9.60 -3.30
N VAL A 96 -13.20 8.94 -2.91
CA VAL A 96 -11.84 9.28 -3.31
C VAL A 96 -11.40 8.40 -4.48
N ASP A 97 -11.10 9.02 -5.62
CA ASP A 97 -10.42 8.39 -6.76
C ASP A 97 -9.09 9.12 -6.94
N HIS A 98 -7.99 8.45 -6.61
CA HIS A 98 -6.69 9.09 -6.53
C HIS A 98 -5.56 8.26 -7.14
N GLN A 99 -4.43 8.91 -7.35
CA GLN A 99 -3.19 8.32 -7.83
C GLN A 99 -2.02 8.81 -6.97
N PRO A 100 -1.79 8.22 -5.78
CA PRO A 100 -0.70 8.63 -4.91
C PRO A 100 0.67 8.46 -5.58
N GLN A 101 1.57 9.39 -5.30
CA GLN A 101 2.97 9.35 -5.76
C GLN A 101 3.91 9.48 -4.58
N ALA A 102 4.85 8.56 -4.45
CA ALA A 102 5.89 8.62 -3.43
C ALA A 102 6.82 9.83 -3.66
N GLY A 103 7.29 10.43 -2.59
CA GLY A 103 8.29 11.50 -2.64
C GLY A 103 9.61 11.04 -3.29
N GLY A 104 10.42 11.98 -3.75
CA GLY A 104 11.59 11.71 -4.59
C GLY A 104 12.88 11.34 -3.85
N ARG A 105 12.91 11.30 -2.51
CA ARG A 105 14.16 11.20 -1.75
C ARG A 105 14.45 9.82 -1.19
N GLU A 106 13.45 9.16 -0.63
CA GLU A 106 13.60 7.87 0.03
C GLU A 106 12.38 6.99 -0.20
N VAL A 107 12.50 5.70 0.10
CA VAL A 107 11.37 4.78 0.03
C VAL A 107 10.24 5.29 0.93
N CYS A 108 9.04 5.38 0.37
CA CYS A 108 7.83 5.63 1.15
C CYS A 108 7.36 4.31 1.76
N LEU A 109 7.45 4.22 3.09
CA LEU A 109 6.95 3.08 3.84
C LEU A 109 5.66 3.48 4.55
N CYS A 110 4.59 2.76 4.27
CA CYS A 110 3.28 3.00 4.87
C CYS A 110 2.71 1.74 5.51
N LEU A 111 1.95 1.94 6.59
CA LEU A 111 1.00 0.94 7.09
C LEU A 111 -0.38 1.30 6.56
N ALA A 112 -0.94 0.43 5.73
CA ALA A 112 -2.28 0.59 5.17
C ALA A 112 -3.26 -0.39 5.83
N ILE A 113 -4.42 0.12 6.21
CA ILE A 113 -5.52 -0.64 6.81
C ILE A 113 -6.77 -0.39 5.99
N GLU A 114 -7.34 -1.43 5.40
CA GLU A 114 -8.53 -1.37 4.55
C GLU A 114 -9.61 -2.31 5.09
N ASP A 115 -10.84 -1.84 5.18
CA ASP A 115 -11.99 -2.68 5.54
C ASP A 115 -12.67 -3.35 4.33
N ALA A 116 -12.31 -2.94 3.12
CA ALA A 116 -12.75 -3.52 1.86
C ALA A 116 -11.66 -3.37 0.78
N PRO A 117 -11.68 -4.19 -0.31
CA PRO A 117 -10.68 -4.12 -1.37
C PRO A 117 -10.67 -2.76 -2.08
N LEU A 118 -9.49 -2.33 -2.51
CA LEU A 118 -9.37 -1.23 -3.45
C LEU A 118 -9.83 -1.66 -4.86
N LYS A 119 -10.27 -0.69 -5.64
CA LYS A 119 -10.71 -0.88 -7.03
C LYS A 119 -9.87 -0.01 -7.94
N LEU A 120 -9.13 -0.64 -8.84
CA LEU A 120 -8.35 0.08 -9.85
C LEU A 120 -9.29 0.80 -10.82
N THR A 121 -8.96 2.05 -11.14
CA THR A 121 -9.69 2.92 -12.04
C THR A 121 -8.85 3.30 -13.26
N GLY A 122 -9.46 3.94 -14.27
CA GLY A 122 -8.80 4.23 -15.53
C GLY A 122 -8.73 3.00 -16.45
N PHE A 123 -8.15 3.18 -17.64
CA PHE A 123 -8.11 2.13 -18.68
C PHE A 123 -7.39 0.86 -18.21
N ASN A 124 -6.21 1.01 -17.61
CA ASN A 124 -5.43 -0.12 -17.09
C ASN A 124 -6.16 -0.84 -15.95
N GLY A 125 -6.88 -0.09 -15.11
CA GLY A 125 -7.69 -0.65 -14.04
C GLY A 125 -8.83 -1.52 -14.55
N MET A 126 -9.51 -1.12 -15.61
CA MET A 126 -10.58 -1.90 -16.23
C MET A 126 -10.08 -3.26 -16.74
N VAL A 127 -8.91 -3.31 -17.36
CA VAL A 127 -8.31 -4.56 -17.87
C VAL A 127 -7.92 -5.49 -16.72
N ILE A 128 -7.27 -4.96 -15.69
CA ILE A 128 -6.81 -5.76 -14.53
C ILE A 128 -8.00 -6.28 -13.72
N ASN A 129 -9.01 -5.45 -13.48
CA ASN A 129 -10.22 -5.85 -12.75
C ASN A 129 -11.01 -6.92 -13.52
N ALA A 130 -11.10 -6.81 -14.84
CA ALA A 130 -11.73 -7.83 -15.69
C ALA A 130 -10.98 -9.17 -15.61
N ALA A 131 -9.65 -9.16 -15.67
CA ALA A 131 -8.82 -10.36 -15.55
C ALA A 131 -8.97 -11.03 -14.18
N ALA A 132 -9.04 -10.25 -13.10
CA ALA A 132 -9.27 -10.75 -11.75
C ALA A 132 -10.66 -11.39 -11.58
N THR A 133 -11.68 -10.80 -12.21
CA THR A 133 -13.05 -11.34 -12.22
C THR A 133 -13.12 -12.67 -12.98
N VAL A 134 -12.47 -12.76 -14.14
CA VAL A 134 -12.39 -14.00 -14.92
C VAL A 134 -11.68 -15.10 -14.13
N ARG A 135 -10.58 -14.78 -13.46
CA ARG A 135 -9.85 -15.73 -12.60
C ARG A 135 -10.71 -16.28 -11.45
N LYS A 136 -11.54 -15.43 -10.83
CA LYS A 136 -12.49 -15.87 -9.80
C LYS A 136 -13.59 -16.79 -10.34
N LEU A 137 -14.01 -16.59 -11.58
CA LEU A 137 -15.07 -17.40 -12.23
C LEU A 137 -14.54 -18.76 -12.72
N VAL A 138 -13.28 -18.81 -13.17
CA VAL A 138 -12.65 -20.04 -13.73
C VAL A 138 -12.01 -20.90 -12.64
N GLY A 139 -11.69 -20.32 -11.48
CA GLY A 139 -11.08 -21.04 -10.34
C GLY A 139 -12.07 -21.64 -9.34
N ARG A 140 -13.32 -21.80 -9.71
CA ARG A 140 -14.35 -22.48 -8.92
C ARG A 140 -14.64 -23.86 -9.47
#